data_c2fc36136e38d3a3b33c437e4dc2337d
#
_entry.id   c2fc36136e38d3a3b33c437e4dc2337d
#
_cell.length_a   1.000
_cell.length_b   1.000
_cell.length_c   1.000
_cell.angle_alpha   90.00
_cell.angle_beta   90.00
_cell.angle_gamma   90.00
#
_symmetry.space_group_name_H-M   'P 1'
#
loop_
_entity.id
_entity.type
_entity.pdbx_description
1 polymer ?
#
loop_
_entity_poly.entity_id
_entity_poly.type
_entity_poly.pdbx_seq_one_letter_code
_entity_poly.pdbx_strand_id
1 'polypeptide(L)'
;MIYTFMTVAMLSACNGHVDGQAAETYPLESLSVKVGNSWYHASIDQEEHVAVIGSLKNGDSITDVRYTLQTADASVSPDPQEFIGNWSETQEVTVNVGGVRTVYSIFFPDWDENASELLFSDEFDTDGIPDRNKWVLCPVGTSDWCNQMSESYDQAYVKDGNLVLVAEKKEGKYLAGGIKTQDKFAFEFGRVDCRARITRHPDGAFPAIWMMPQKSLYEGWPDCGEIDIMEHIRQEPVIHQTIHTYYRNTLGHEENTTRTTECNYWDYNVYSVEWTDEYLAFY
;
A
#
# COMPACT_ATOMS: atom_id res chain seq x y z
N MET A 1 -18.40 -5.38 -6.11
CA MET A 1 -17.27 -6.34 -6.12
C MET A 1 -16.08 -5.72 -6.82
N ILE A 2 -14.96 -5.71 -6.18
CA ILE A 2 -13.69 -5.14 -6.65
C ILE A 2 -12.71 -6.29 -6.92
N TYR A 3 -11.83 -6.15 -7.89
CA TYR A 3 -10.72 -7.05 -8.14
C TYR A 3 -9.37 -6.35 -7.97
N THR A 4 -8.36 -7.11 -7.56
CA THR A 4 -7.04 -6.59 -7.22
C THR A 4 -6.12 -6.62 -8.45
N PHE A 5 -5.37 -5.54 -8.64
CA PHE A 5 -4.29 -5.44 -9.60
C PHE A 5 -2.94 -5.41 -8.88
N MET A 6 -1.97 -6.07 -9.48
CA MET A 6 -0.55 -5.85 -9.20
C MET A 6 0.11 -5.47 -10.52
N THR A 7 0.60 -4.25 -10.61
CA THR A 7 1.19 -3.75 -11.85
C THR A 7 2.50 -3.03 -11.59
N VAL A 8 3.39 -3.09 -12.58
CA VAL A 8 4.45 -2.10 -12.73
C VAL A 8 4.20 -1.45 -14.09
N ALA A 9 3.69 -0.23 -14.08
CA ALA A 9 3.54 0.58 -15.29
C ALA A 9 4.78 1.46 -15.51
N MET A 10 5.07 1.80 -16.76
CA MET A 10 6.02 2.85 -17.08
C MET A 10 5.25 4.09 -17.55
N LEU A 11 5.29 5.15 -16.77
CA LEU A 11 4.77 6.43 -17.18
C LEU A 11 5.81 7.13 -18.08
N SER A 12 5.39 7.60 -19.23
CA SER A 12 6.16 8.59 -19.97
C SER A 12 6.14 9.88 -19.15
N ALA A 13 7.32 10.47 -18.92
CA ALA A 13 7.48 11.63 -18.05
C ALA A 13 6.50 12.76 -18.39
N CYS A 14 5.38 12.80 -17.71
CA CYS A 14 4.54 13.99 -17.65
C CYS A 14 5.21 14.95 -16.67
N ASN A 15 5.79 16.05 -17.17
CA ASN A 15 6.19 17.20 -16.39
C ASN A 15 4.94 17.93 -15.86
N GLY A 16 4.22 17.30 -14.95
CA GLY A 16 3.21 17.93 -14.12
C GLY A 16 3.89 18.56 -12.91
N HIS A 17 3.98 19.88 -12.89
CA HIS A 17 4.34 20.63 -11.70
C HIS A 17 3.21 20.39 -10.68
N VAL A 18 3.48 19.62 -9.64
CA VAL A 18 2.62 19.61 -8.46
C VAL A 18 3.06 20.82 -7.64
N ASP A 19 2.23 21.84 -7.61
CA ASP A 19 2.43 22.97 -6.69
C ASP A 19 2.46 22.41 -5.26
N GLY A 20 3.60 22.61 -4.58
CA GLY A 20 3.82 22.16 -3.23
C GLY A 20 2.89 22.90 -2.26
N GLN A 21 1.79 22.26 -1.87
CA GLN A 21 1.29 22.48 -0.54
C GLN A 21 2.36 21.97 0.43
N ALA A 22 2.75 22.81 1.39
CA ALA A 22 3.59 22.37 2.50
C ALA A 22 2.87 21.18 3.15
N ALA A 23 3.55 20.04 3.21
CA ALA A 23 2.99 18.87 3.89
C ALA A 23 2.64 19.29 5.31
N GLU A 24 1.42 19.03 5.75
CA GLU A 24 1.05 19.20 7.15
C GLU A 24 1.99 18.30 7.95
N THR A 25 2.67 18.87 8.93
CA THR A 25 3.61 18.14 9.77
C THR A 25 2.94 17.83 11.10
N TYR A 26 3.00 16.60 11.52
CA TYR A 26 2.35 16.10 12.72
C TYR A 26 3.38 15.61 13.75
N PRO A 27 3.11 15.71 15.06
CA PRO A 27 4.06 15.33 16.12
C PRO A 27 4.66 13.93 15.93
N LEU A 28 3.82 12.92 15.62
CA LEU A 28 4.22 11.58 15.21
C LEU A 28 3.88 11.41 13.72
N GLU A 29 4.86 11.44 12.85
CA GLU A 29 4.66 11.37 11.39
C GLU A 29 4.52 9.94 10.89
N SER A 30 5.28 9.01 11.46
CA SER A 30 5.19 7.60 11.11
C SER A 30 5.52 6.69 12.30
N LEU A 31 4.98 5.48 12.26
CA LEU A 31 5.31 4.38 13.16
C LEU A 31 5.24 3.07 12.37
N SER A 32 6.23 2.21 12.53
CA SER A 32 6.26 0.90 11.87
C SER A 32 6.90 -0.12 12.78
N VAL A 33 6.44 -1.35 12.71
CA VAL A 33 7.01 -2.48 13.43
C VAL A 33 7.46 -3.57 12.48
N LYS A 34 8.47 -4.32 12.86
CA LYS A 34 8.97 -5.46 12.10
C LYS A 34 8.61 -6.77 12.78
N VAL A 35 8.00 -7.66 12.00
CA VAL A 35 7.73 -9.05 12.42
C VAL A 35 8.34 -9.97 11.36
N GLY A 36 9.20 -10.87 11.79
CA GLY A 36 9.97 -11.70 10.87
C GLY A 36 10.81 -10.85 9.91
N ASN A 37 10.54 -10.99 8.61
CA ASN A 37 11.22 -10.23 7.55
C ASN A 37 10.36 -9.10 6.94
N SER A 38 9.23 -8.75 7.56
CA SER A 38 8.28 -7.78 7.00
C SER A 38 8.07 -6.61 7.93
N TRP A 39 7.86 -5.43 7.33
CA TRP A 39 7.48 -4.21 8.01
C TRP A 39 5.95 -4.01 7.90
N TYR A 40 5.34 -3.60 9.00
CA TYR A 40 3.93 -3.25 9.13
C TYR A 40 3.87 -1.80 9.56
N HIS A 41 3.15 -0.98 8.81
CA HIS A 41 3.05 0.46 9.04
C HIS A 41 1.76 0.79 9.78
N ALA A 42 1.83 1.75 10.69
CA ALA A 42 0.64 2.24 11.37
C ALA A 42 -0.16 3.19 10.47
N SER A 43 -1.48 3.05 10.49
CA SER A 43 -2.39 4.13 10.12
C SER A 43 -2.51 5.08 11.31
N ILE A 44 -2.21 6.37 11.11
CA ILE A 44 -2.20 7.35 12.20
C ILE A 44 -3.30 8.38 11.98
N ASP A 45 -4.30 8.37 12.86
CA ASP A 45 -5.28 9.44 12.95
C ASP A 45 -4.67 10.58 13.77
N GLN A 46 -4.45 11.71 13.12
CA GLN A 46 -3.78 12.86 13.71
C GLN A 46 -4.73 13.76 14.51
N GLU A 47 -6.03 13.66 14.31
CA GLU A 47 -7.03 14.41 15.06
C GLU A 47 -7.33 13.72 16.40
N GLU A 48 -7.54 12.41 16.35
CA GLU A 48 -7.82 11.58 17.52
C GLU A 48 -6.54 11.11 18.23
N HIS A 49 -5.37 11.31 17.62
CA HIS A 49 -4.07 10.85 18.10
C HIS A 49 -4.02 9.33 18.34
N VAL A 50 -4.48 8.58 17.36
CA VAL A 50 -4.52 7.12 17.39
C VAL A 50 -3.65 6.54 16.28
N ALA A 51 -2.78 5.59 16.62
CA ALA A 51 -1.99 4.84 15.67
C ALA A 51 -2.42 3.37 15.70
N VAL A 52 -2.85 2.84 14.57
CA VAL A 52 -3.31 1.46 14.43
C VAL A 52 -2.34 0.67 13.56
N ILE A 53 -1.72 -0.37 14.11
CA ILE A 53 -0.85 -1.29 13.37
C ILE A 53 -1.64 -2.56 13.09
N GLY A 54 -2.16 -2.66 11.90
CA GLY A 54 -2.98 -3.79 11.48
C GLY A 54 -2.17 -5.01 11.04
N SER A 55 -2.87 -6.11 10.72
CA SER A 55 -2.31 -7.37 10.17
C SER A 55 -1.40 -8.17 11.09
N LEU A 56 -1.17 -7.77 12.31
CA LEU A 56 -0.41 -8.59 13.25
C LEU A 56 -1.30 -9.67 13.86
N LYS A 57 -0.72 -10.87 13.97
CA LYS A 57 -1.39 -12.00 14.60
C LYS A 57 -1.10 -12.03 16.10
N ASN A 58 -2.05 -12.49 16.88
CA ASN A 58 -1.81 -12.71 18.30
C ASN A 58 -0.62 -13.67 18.50
N GLY A 59 0.42 -13.19 19.21
CA GLY A 59 1.66 -13.94 19.43
C GLY A 59 2.79 -13.59 18.47
N ASP A 60 2.59 -12.73 17.47
CA ASP A 60 3.67 -12.20 16.66
C ASP A 60 4.67 -11.44 17.53
N SER A 61 5.95 -11.72 17.31
CA SER A 61 7.03 -11.03 18.04
C SER A 61 7.58 -9.88 17.22
N ILE A 62 7.41 -8.67 17.71
CA ILE A 62 8.03 -7.47 17.13
C ILE A 62 9.53 -7.49 17.40
N THR A 63 10.33 -7.43 16.35
CA THR A 63 11.79 -7.52 16.39
C THR A 63 12.50 -6.20 16.19
N ASP A 64 11.81 -5.21 15.64
CA ASP A 64 12.33 -3.86 15.39
C ASP A 64 11.18 -2.86 15.31
N VAL A 65 11.43 -1.59 15.62
CA VAL A 65 10.45 -0.49 15.54
C VAL A 65 11.12 0.71 14.87
N ARG A 66 10.41 1.36 13.96
CA ARG A 66 10.82 2.63 13.34
C ARG A 66 9.72 3.66 13.53
N TYR A 67 10.12 4.90 13.77
CA TYR A 67 9.20 6.01 13.82
C TYR A 67 9.88 7.30 13.38
N THR A 68 9.08 8.26 12.91
CA THR A 68 9.53 9.62 12.60
C THR A 68 8.72 10.63 13.40
N LEU A 69 9.41 11.68 13.84
CA LEU A 69 8.83 12.81 14.57
C LEU A 69 8.94 14.06 13.70
N GLN A 70 8.04 15.00 13.91
CA GLN A 70 7.92 16.26 13.17
C GLN A 70 9.25 17.02 13.01
N THR A 71 10.06 17.05 14.06
CA THR A 71 11.34 17.79 14.07
C THR A 71 12.42 16.97 14.77
N ALA A 72 13.67 17.26 14.45
CA ALA A 72 14.82 16.56 15.05
C ALA A 72 15.00 16.83 16.56
N ASP A 73 14.42 17.88 17.08
CA ASP A 73 14.41 18.23 18.52
C ASP A 73 13.15 17.74 19.25
N ALA A 74 12.22 17.10 18.54
CA ALA A 74 11.10 16.42 19.16
C ALA A 74 11.58 15.21 19.97
N SER A 75 10.81 14.86 20.99
CA SER A 75 11.06 13.67 21.81
C SER A 75 9.80 12.86 22.01
N VAL A 76 9.97 11.57 22.19
CA VAL A 76 8.89 10.62 22.48
C VAL A 76 9.20 9.86 23.76
N SER A 77 8.19 9.57 24.57
CA SER A 77 8.35 8.82 25.81
C SER A 77 7.07 8.04 26.14
N PRO A 78 7.14 6.74 26.48
CA PRO A 78 8.33 5.91 26.36
C PRO A 78 8.81 5.82 24.91
N ASP A 79 10.09 5.47 24.69
CA ASP A 79 10.62 5.23 23.35
C ASP A 79 9.94 3.98 22.76
N PRO A 80 9.33 4.05 21.57
CA PRO A 80 8.71 2.88 20.94
C PRO A 80 9.67 1.68 20.79
N GLN A 81 10.97 1.88 20.74
CA GLN A 81 11.97 0.80 20.78
C GLN A 81 11.93 -0.04 22.05
N GLU A 82 11.42 0.50 23.15
CA GLU A 82 11.26 -0.23 24.42
C GLU A 82 10.15 -1.28 24.35
N PHE A 83 9.31 -1.22 23.32
CA PHE A 83 8.19 -2.12 23.10
C PHE A 83 8.52 -3.34 22.24
N ILE A 84 9.79 -3.58 21.91
CA ILE A 84 10.19 -4.78 21.19
C ILE A 84 9.79 -6.04 21.99
N GLY A 85 9.11 -6.97 21.33
CA GLY A 85 8.56 -8.17 21.94
C GLY A 85 7.11 -8.43 21.53
N ASN A 86 6.33 -8.99 22.42
CA ASN A 86 4.91 -9.20 22.20
C ASN A 86 4.12 -7.97 22.66
N TRP A 87 3.38 -7.39 21.75
CA TRP A 87 2.44 -6.31 22.03
C TRP A 87 1.03 -6.89 21.99
N SER A 88 0.45 -7.09 23.14
CA SER A 88 -0.90 -7.65 23.29
C SER A 88 -1.92 -6.61 23.76
N GLU A 89 -1.49 -5.38 24.04
CA GLU A 89 -2.34 -4.36 24.64
C GLU A 89 -2.07 -2.99 23.99
N THR A 90 -3.03 -2.08 24.11
CA THR A 90 -2.86 -0.68 23.74
C THR A 90 -1.68 -0.07 24.49
N GLN A 91 -0.80 0.60 23.77
CA GLN A 91 0.33 1.33 24.31
C GLN A 91 0.08 2.84 24.14
N GLU A 92 0.65 3.63 25.03
CA GLU A 92 0.62 5.09 24.89
C GLU A 92 2.03 5.65 24.80
N VAL A 93 2.21 6.58 23.86
CA VAL A 93 3.44 7.38 23.77
C VAL A 93 3.10 8.86 23.81
N THR A 94 3.93 9.62 24.52
CA THR A 94 3.84 11.08 24.53
C THR A 94 4.90 11.67 23.65
N VAL A 95 4.50 12.37 22.60
CA VAL A 95 5.41 13.16 21.75
C VAL A 95 5.44 14.60 22.24
N ASN A 96 6.65 15.17 22.39
CA ASN A 96 6.86 16.55 22.78
C ASN A 96 7.56 17.29 21.64
N VAL A 97 6.92 18.34 21.13
CA VAL A 97 7.46 19.24 20.11
C VAL A 97 7.40 20.66 20.63
N GLY A 98 8.54 21.31 20.82
CA GLY A 98 8.61 22.69 21.28
C GLY A 98 7.92 22.95 22.65
N GLY A 99 7.83 21.92 23.51
CA GLY A 99 7.14 21.99 24.81
C GLY A 99 5.64 21.64 24.76
N VAL A 100 5.07 21.43 23.59
CA VAL A 100 3.71 20.92 23.43
C VAL A 100 3.73 19.40 23.50
N ARG A 101 2.87 18.82 24.33
CA ARG A 101 2.78 17.38 24.57
C ARG A 101 1.53 16.83 23.90
N THR A 102 1.71 15.84 23.04
CA THR A 102 0.62 15.09 22.39
C THR A 102 0.74 13.62 22.77
N VAL A 103 -0.33 13.01 23.24
CA VAL A 103 -0.37 11.60 23.61
C VAL A 103 -1.02 10.82 22.46
N TYR A 104 -0.32 9.83 21.94
CA TYR A 104 -0.84 8.90 20.97
C TYR A 104 -1.13 7.55 21.61
N SER A 105 -2.32 7.03 21.35
CA SER A 105 -2.69 5.65 21.68
C SER A 105 -2.34 4.73 20.51
N ILE A 106 -1.54 3.71 20.75
CA ILE A 106 -1.10 2.75 19.74
C ILE A 106 -1.88 1.45 19.93
N PHE A 107 -2.63 1.08 18.92
CA PHE A 107 -3.48 -0.11 18.94
C PHE A 107 -2.94 -1.19 18.03
N PHE A 108 -3.06 -2.44 18.49
CA PHE A 108 -2.96 -3.64 17.69
C PHE A 108 -4.34 -4.27 17.69
N PRO A 109 -5.13 -4.11 16.62
CA PRO A 109 -6.45 -4.74 16.57
C PRO A 109 -6.28 -6.25 16.71
N ASP A 110 -7.03 -6.86 17.60
CA ASP A 110 -7.16 -8.30 17.67
C ASP A 110 -7.84 -8.77 16.38
N TRP A 111 -7.04 -9.13 15.40
CA TRP A 111 -7.54 -9.83 14.24
C TRP A 111 -7.88 -11.26 14.66
N ASP A 112 -9.16 -11.53 14.89
CA ASP A 112 -9.61 -12.88 15.15
C ASP A 112 -9.60 -13.69 13.85
N GLU A 113 -8.56 -14.48 13.67
CA GLU A 113 -8.45 -15.42 12.53
C GLU A 113 -9.64 -16.37 12.46
N ASN A 114 -10.32 -16.62 13.60
CA ASN A 114 -11.48 -17.50 13.67
C ASN A 114 -12.78 -16.79 13.28
N ALA A 115 -12.81 -15.46 13.33
CA ALA A 115 -13.98 -14.66 12.94
C ALA A 115 -13.92 -14.23 11.46
N SER A 116 -12.78 -14.43 10.77
CA SER A 116 -12.55 -13.99 9.41
C SER A 116 -12.38 -15.17 8.47
N GLU A 117 -13.08 -15.17 7.35
CA GLU A 117 -12.93 -16.15 6.29
C GLU A 117 -11.84 -15.72 5.31
N LEU A 118 -10.83 -16.57 5.09
CA LEU A 118 -9.86 -16.36 4.04
C LEU A 118 -10.50 -16.67 2.68
N LEU A 119 -10.85 -15.62 1.94
CA LEU A 119 -11.52 -15.74 0.64
C LEU A 119 -10.56 -16.02 -0.51
N PHE A 120 -9.33 -15.51 -0.42
CA PHE A 120 -8.34 -15.61 -1.48
C PHE A 120 -6.93 -15.49 -0.90
N SER A 121 -6.01 -16.35 -1.35
CA SER A 121 -4.57 -16.21 -1.11
C SER A 121 -3.76 -16.74 -2.27
N ASP A 122 -2.55 -16.21 -2.44
CA ASP A 122 -1.53 -16.79 -3.30
C ASP A 122 -0.15 -16.51 -2.71
N GLU A 123 0.53 -17.56 -2.30
CA GLU A 123 1.88 -17.50 -1.73
C GLU A 123 2.96 -17.67 -2.79
N PHE A 124 2.55 -17.88 -4.07
CA PHE A 124 3.44 -18.02 -5.22
C PHE A 124 4.50 -19.12 -5.05
N ASP A 125 4.10 -20.26 -4.49
CA ASP A 125 5.01 -21.38 -4.12
C ASP A 125 5.58 -22.15 -5.31
N THR A 126 5.00 -22.01 -6.49
CA THR A 126 5.38 -22.80 -7.68
C THR A 126 6.01 -21.90 -8.74
N ASP A 127 7.31 -22.09 -8.99
CA ASP A 127 8.02 -21.36 -10.03
C ASP A 127 7.39 -21.51 -11.42
N GLY A 128 7.40 -20.43 -12.19
CA GLY A 128 6.88 -20.41 -13.56
C GLY A 128 5.83 -19.32 -13.77
N ILE A 129 4.74 -19.67 -14.44
CA ILE A 129 3.63 -18.73 -14.65
C ILE A 129 2.72 -18.67 -13.42
N PRO A 130 2.16 -17.49 -13.06
CA PRO A 130 1.16 -17.40 -12.02
C PRO A 130 -0.04 -18.31 -12.30
N ASP A 131 -0.69 -18.80 -11.22
CA ASP A 131 -1.86 -19.68 -11.35
C ASP A 131 -2.98 -19.01 -12.17
N ARG A 132 -3.26 -19.55 -13.34
CA ARG A 132 -4.28 -19.04 -14.27
C ARG A 132 -5.71 -19.15 -13.76
N ASN A 133 -5.95 -19.92 -12.70
CA ASN A 133 -7.25 -19.94 -12.04
C ASN A 133 -7.46 -18.72 -11.16
N LYS A 134 -6.38 -18.10 -10.70
CA LYS A 134 -6.37 -16.92 -9.84
C LYS A 134 -6.08 -15.63 -10.61
N TRP A 135 -5.21 -15.68 -11.61
CA TRP A 135 -4.63 -14.52 -12.26
C TRP A 135 -4.76 -14.50 -13.77
N VAL A 136 -4.93 -13.32 -14.34
CA VAL A 136 -4.77 -13.03 -15.76
C VAL A 136 -3.75 -11.91 -15.94
N LEU A 137 -3.05 -11.91 -17.09
CA LEU A 137 -2.14 -10.81 -17.43
C LEU A 137 -2.94 -9.53 -17.66
N CYS A 138 -2.37 -8.38 -17.28
CA CYS A 138 -2.91 -7.09 -17.65
C CYS A 138 -2.73 -6.87 -19.16
N PRO A 139 -3.81 -6.54 -19.89
CA PRO A 139 -3.72 -6.33 -21.33
C PRO A 139 -3.06 -4.99 -21.66
N VAL A 140 -2.46 -4.90 -22.84
CA VAL A 140 -2.06 -3.61 -23.40
C VAL A 140 -3.31 -2.78 -23.72
N GLY A 141 -3.26 -1.49 -23.41
CA GLY A 141 -4.36 -0.56 -23.64
C GLY A 141 -3.86 0.82 -24.06
N THR A 142 -4.74 1.80 -23.99
CA THR A 142 -4.45 3.18 -24.40
C THR A 142 -4.17 4.12 -23.22
N SER A 143 -4.55 3.71 -22.01
CA SER A 143 -4.27 4.48 -20.80
C SER A 143 -2.80 4.42 -20.41
N ASP A 144 -2.30 5.42 -19.72
CA ASP A 144 -0.88 5.56 -19.39
C ASP A 144 -0.35 4.36 -18.59
N TRP A 145 -1.16 3.83 -17.66
CA TRP A 145 -0.78 2.68 -16.84
C TRP A 145 -0.63 1.37 -17.64
N CYS A 146 -1.32 1.22 -18.78
CA CYS A 146 -1.35 -0.05 -19.51
C CYS A 146 -0.81 0.02 -20.96
N ASN A 147 -0.40 1.19 -21.45
CA ASN A 147 0.10 1.32 -22.82
C ASN A 147 1.45 0.66 -23.06
N GLN A 148 2.15 0.28 -21.97
CA GLN A 148 3.43 -0.43 -22.00
C GLN A 148 3.32 -1.89 -21.49
N MET A 149 2.11 -2.38 -21.20
CA MET A 149 1.94 -3.78 -20.76
C MET A 149 2.42 -4.75 -21.82
N SER A 150 3.16 -5.76 -21.39
CA SER A 150 3.78 -6.72 -22.31
C SER A 150 2.85 -7.87 -22.72
N GLU A 151 1.82 -8.14 -21.93
CA GLU A 151 0.96 -9.32 -22.05
C GLU A 151 1.78 -10.63 -22.09
N SER A 152 2.94 -10.64 -21.43
CA SER A 152 3.88 -11.75 -21.44
C SER A 152 4.29 -12.18 -20.04
N TYR A 153 4.41 -13.49 -19.87
CA TYR A 153 4.98 -14.08 -18.68
C TYR A 153 6.49 -13.88 -18.53
N ASP A 154 7.17 -13.31 -19.54
CA ASP A 154 8.55 -12.87 -19.40
C ASP A 154 8.68 -11.68 -18.42
N GLN A 155 7.63 -10.86 -18.31
CA GLN A 155 7.59 -9.71 -17.39
C GLN A 155 6.70 -9.94 -16.15
N ALA A 156 5.98 -11.08 -16.07
CA ALA A 156 5.13 -11.43 -14.93
C ALA A 156 5.20 -12.93 -14.66
N TYR A 157 6.05 -13.33 -13.73
CA TYR A 157 6.33 -14.75 -13.45
C TYR A 157 6.54 -15.01 -11.96
N VAL A 158 6.48 -16.27 -11.55
CA VAL A 158 6.78 -16.71 -10.19
C VAL A 158 8.20 -17.27 -10.15
N LYS A 159 8.97 -16.85 -9.16
CA LYS A 159 10.31 -17.37 -8.89
C LYS A 159 10.68 -17.28 -7.41
N ASP A 160 11.24 -18.37 -6.90
CA ASP A 160 11.75 -18.48 -5.53
C ASP A 160 10.69 -18.02 -4.47
N GLY A 161 9.43 -18.48 -4.65
CA GLY A 161 8.33 -18.13 -3.75
C GLY A 161 7.87 -16.67 -3.83
N ASN A 162 8.05 -16.02 -4.99
CA ASN A 162 7.62 -14.64 -5.18
C ASN A 162 7.02 -14.44 -6.57
N LEU A 163 5.96 -13.64 -6.67
CA LEU A 163 5.59 -13.01 -7.91
C LEU A 163 6.64 -11.95 -8.26
N VAL A 164 7.16 -12.02 -9.48
CA VAL A 164 8.12 -11.05 -10.02
C VAL A 164 7.45 -10.28 -11.17
N LEU A 165 7.31 -8.98 -11.00
CA LEU A 165 6.86 -8.07 -12.04
C LEU A 165 8.05 -7.24 -12.51
N VAL A 166 8.27 -7.18 -13.81
CA VAL A 166 9.43 -6.54 -14.43
C VAL A 166 8.99 -5.37 -15.29
N ALA A 167 9.66 -4.24 -15.10
CA ALA A 167 9.62 -3.13 -16.04
C ALA A 167 11.01 -2.99 -16.69
N GLU A 168 11.08 -3.08 -18.00
CA GLU A 168 12.35 -3.07 -18.74
C GLU A 168 12.25 -2.38 -20.10
N LYS A 169 13.40 -2.01 -20.65
CA LYS A 169 13.52 -1.57 -22.05
C LYS A 169 14.19 -2.67 -22.84
N LYS A 170 13.46 -3.29 -23.77
CA LYS A 170 13.93 -4.37 -24.62
C LYS A 170 13.70 -4.00 -26.08
N GLU A 171 14.73 -4.08 -26.93
CA GLU A 171 14.66 -3.77 -28.35
C GLU A 171 14.04 -2.39 -28.67
N GLY A 172 14.34 -1.41 -27.83
CA GLY A 172 13.85 -0.02 -27.99
C GLY A 172 12.43 0.22 -27.46
N LYS A 173 11.71 -0.81 -27.02
CA LYS A 173 10.37 -0.72 -26.45
C LYS A 173 10.42 -0.82 -24.93
N TYR A 174 9.56 -0.08 -24.25
CA TYR A 174 9.29 -0.26 -22.83
C TYR A 174 8.27 -1.38 -22.66
N LEU A 175 8.54 -2.29 -21.75
CA LEU A 175 7.69 -3.42 -21.41
C LEU A 175 7.47 -3.45 -19.90
N ALA A 176 6.24 -3.65 -19.49
CA ALA A 176 5.84 -3.71 -18.08
C ALA A 176 5.02 -4.98 -17.80
N GLY A 177 5.29 -5.62 -16.67
CA GLY A 177 4.53 -6.76 -16.19
C GLY A 177 3.36 -6.34 -15.32
N GLY A 178 2.25 -7.03 -15.43
CA GLY A 178 1.09 -6.85 -14.56
C GLY A 178 0.17 -8.06 -14.59
N ILE A 179 -0.42 -8.37 -13.45
CA ILE A 179 -1.47 -9.41 -13.29
C ILE A 179 -2.66 -8.84 -12.54
N LYS A 180 -3.81 -9.44 -12.71
CA LYS A 180 -5.08 -9.06 -12.05
C LYS A 180 -5.97 -10.27 -11.84
N THR A 181 -6.89 -10.14 -10.87
CA THR A 181 -7.89 -11.18 -10.56
C THR A 181 -9.20 -11.02 -11.32
N GLN A 182 -9.25 -10.16 -12.35
CA GLN A 182 -10.46 -9.91 -13.13
C GLN A 182 -11.05 -11.23 -13.68
N ASP A 183 -12.36 -11.42 -13.49
CA ASP A 183 -13.13 -12.62 -13.89
C ASP A 183 -12.66 -13.93 -13.21
N LYS A 184 -11.80 -13.82 -12.19
CA LYS A 184 -11.35 -14.94 -11.36
C LYS A 184 -11.82 -14.80 -9.92
N PHE A 185 -11.55 -13.65 -9.31
CA PHE A 185 -11.92 -13.35 -7.93
C PHE A 185 -12.29 -11.87 -7.77
N ALA A 186 -13.36 -11.62 -7.06
CA ALA A 186 -13.79 -10.28 -6.65
C ALA A 186 -14.56 -10.38 -5.33
N PHE A 187 -14.49 -9.34 -4.52
CA PHE A 187 -15.13 -9.27 -3.22
C PHE A 187 -15.79 -7.91 -2.99
N GLU A 188 -16.57 -7.81 -1.95
CA GLU A 188 -17.16 -6.59 -1.43
C GLU A 188 -17.01 -6.62 0.09
N PHE A 189 -16.35 -5.60 0.61
CA PHE A 189 -15.90 -5.50 2.00
C PHE A 189 -14.92 -6.60 2.42
N GLY A 190 -13.99 -6.23 3.27
CA GLY A 190 -12.96 -7.10 3.78
C GLY A 190 -11.59 -6.43 3.76
N ARG A 191 -10.56 -7.23 3.98
CA ARG A 191 -9.19 -6.77 4.06
C ARG A 191 -8.33 -7.41 2.97
N VAL A 192 -7.42 -6.64 2.42
CA VAL A 192 -6.36 -7.10 1.51
C VAL A 192 -5.01 -6.82 2.16
N ASP A 193 -4.18 -7.83 2.25
CA ASP A 193 -2.79 -7.73 2.66
C ASP A 193 -1.90 -8.19 1.50
N CYS A 194 -0.95 -7.36 1.12
CA CYS A 194 0.03 -7.70 0.09
C CYS A 194 1.44 -7.45 0.61
N ARG A 195 2.22 -8.53 0.75
CA ARG A 195 3.63 -8.45 1.14
C ARG A 195 4.49 -8.27 -0.10
N ALA A 196 5.09 -7.10 -0.27
CA ALA A 196 5.86 -6.76 -1.45
C ALA A 196 7.12 -5.93 -1.13
N ARG A 197 8.04 -5.87 -2.10
CA ARG A 197 9.17 -4.94 -2.12
C ARG A 197 9.50 -4.53 -3.56
N ILE A 198 10.16 -3.40 -3.72
CA ILE A 198 10.65 -2.93 -5.02
C ILE A 198 12.17 -3.12 -5.04
N THR A 199 12.68 -4.04 -5.86
CA THR A 199 14.12 -4.36 -5.91
C THR A 199 14.91 -3.45 -6.84
N ARG A 200 14.24 -2.81 -7.79
CA ARG A 200 14.79 -1.82 -8.73
C ARG A 200 13.70 -0.84 -9.10
N HIS A 201 14.04 0.42 -9.14
CA HIS A 201 13.13 1.47 -9.57
C HIS A 201 13.80 2.34 -10.64
N PRO A 202 13.75 1.94 -11.92
CA PRO A 202 14.26 2.78 -13.01
C PRO A 202 13.37 4.01 -13.18
N ASP A 203 13.94 5.08 -13.74
CA ASP A 203 13.18 6.29 -14.03
C ASP A 203 11.97 5.97 -14.92
N GLY A 204 10.80 6.46 -14.54
CA GLY A 204 9.54 6.23 -15.22
C GLY A 204 8.83 4.92 -14.83
N ALA A 205 9.40 4.08 -13.95
CA ALA A 205 8.67 2.96 -13.39
C ALA A 205 7.60 3.44 -12.41
N PHE A 206 6.47 2.74 -12.38
CA PHE A 206 5.33 3.05 -11.53
C PHE A 206 4.72 1.75 -10.99
N PRO A 207 5.36 1.11 -9.99
CA PRO A 207 4.79 -0.05 -9.34
C PRO A 207 3.56 0.34 -8.52
N ALA A 208 2.51 -0.50 -8.61
CA ALA A 208 1.26 -0.28 -7.91
C ALA A 208 0.59 -1.60 -7.47
N ILE A 209 -0.10 -1.53 -6.35
CA ILE A 209 -1.04 -2.54 -5.83
C ILE A 209 -2.35 -1.80 -5.64
N TRP A 210 -3.39 -2.18 -6.39
CA TRP A 210 -4.59 -1.39 -6.49
C TRP A 210 -5.82 -2.23 -6.85
N MET A 211 -7.01 -1.66 -6.73
CA MET A 211 -8.28 -2.35 -6.92
C MET A 211 -9.23 -1.55 -7.81
N MET A 212 -9.95 -2.26 -8.67
CA MET A 212 -10.98 -1.74 -9.56
C MET A 212 -12.26 -2.56 -9.47
N PRO A 213 -13.42 -1.99 -9.75
CA PRO A 213 -14.67 -2.74 -9.75
C PRO A 213 -14.71 -3.79 -10.87
N GLN A 214 -15.17 -5.00 -10.54
CA GLN A 214 -15.38 -6.09 -11.50
C GLN A 214 -16.39 -5.72 -12.58
N LYS A 215 -17.43 -4.97 -12.20
CA LYS A 215 -18.41 -4.38 -13.10
C LYS A 215 -18.66 -2.94 -12.64
N SER A 216 -18.46 -2.01 -13.54
CA SER A 216 -18.86 -0.65 -13.26
C SER A 216 -20.40 -0.55 -13.28
N LEU A 217 -20.96 0.06 -12.24
CA LEU A 217 -22.35 0.51 -12.21
C LEU A 217 -22.49 1.92 -12.79
N TYR A 218 -21.37 2.57 -13.10
CA TYR A 218 -21.24 3.95 -13.55
C TYR A 218 -20.53 4.02 -14.90
N GLU A 219 -20.49 5.17 -15.54
CA GLU A 219 -19.97 5.37 -16.91
C GLU A 219 -18.44 5.32 -17.04
N GLY A 220 -17.75 4.51 -16.23
CA GLY A 220 -16.30 4.32 -16.32
C GLY A 220 -15.51 5.10 -15.28
N TRP A 221 -14.22 5.25 -15.51
CA TRP A 221 -13.32 5.97 -14.61
C TRP A 221 -13.48 7.49 -14.78
N PRO A 222 -13.47 8.29 -13.69
CA PRO A 222 -13.24 7.90 -12.28
C PRO A 222 -14.52 7.51 -11.53
N ASP A 223 -15.68 7.56 -12.15
CA ASP A 223 -16.98 7.40 -11.50
C ASP A 223 -17.18 5.98 -10.95
N CYS A 224 -16.51 5.00 -11.55
CA CYS A 224 -16.56 3.61 -11.11
C CYS A 224 -15.80 3.35 -9.80
N GLY A 225 -14.96 4.28 -9.35
CA GLY A 225 -14.09 4.13 -8.20
C GLY A 225 -12.82 3.35 -8.51
N GLU A 226 -11.75 3.65 -7.73
CA GLU A 226 -10.47 2.96 -7.72
C GLU A 226 -9.86 3.12 -6.33
N ILE A 227 -9.21 2.09 -5.82
CA ILE A 227 -8.54 2.11 -4.52
C ILE A 227 -7.09 1.69 -4.73
N ASP A 228 -6.16 2.61 -4.51
CA ASP A 228 -4.73 2.37 -4.64
C ASP A 228 -4.15 2.09 -3.26
N ILE A 229 -3.84 0.83 -3.01
CA ILE A 229 -3.29 0.37 -1.74
C ILE A 229 -1.84 0.82 -1.59
N MET A 230 -1.09 0.77 -2.68
CA MET A 230 0.29 1.23 -2.74
C MET A 230 0.62 1.66 -4.16
N GLU A 231 1.11 2.86 -4.29
CA GLU A 231 1.72 3.37 -5.52
C GLU A 231 3.09 3.96 -5.18
N HIS A 232 4.10 3.67 -5.98
CA HIS A 232 5.41 4.29 -5.84
C HIS A 232 5.77 5.07 -7.10
N ILE A 233 5.81 6.38 -6.95
CA ILE A 233 6.04 7.32 -8.04
C ILE A 233 7.45 7.89 -7.89
N ARG A 234 8.25 7.85 -8.97
CA ARG A 234 9.63 8.32 -8.97
C ARG A 234 10.51 7.53 -7.98
N GLN A 235 11.56 8.14 -7.46
CA GLN A 235 12.50 7.54 -6.50
C GLN A 235 12.39 8.21 -5.12
N GLU A 236 11.21 8.65 -4.77
CA GLU A 236 10.94 9.27 -3.47
C GLU A 236 10.86 8.19 -2.38
N PRO A 237 11.27 8.47 -1.15
CA PRO A 237 11.21 7.49 -0.05
C PRO A 237 9.80 7.36 0.54
N VAL A 238 8.78 7.58 -0.29
CA VAL A 238 7.36 7.53 0.11
C VAL A 238 6.57 6.62 -0.83
N ILE A 239 5.50 6.07 -0.32
CA ILE A 239 4.42 5.47 -1.11
C ILE A 239 3.20 6.38 -1.07
N HIS A 240 2.36 6.26 -2.07
CA HIS A 240 1.08 6.96 -2.15
C HIS A 240 -0.04 5.95 -1.98
N GLN A 241 -1.10 6.37 -1.29
CA GLN A 241 -2.36 5.65 -1.11
C GLN A 241 -3.47 6.59 -1.55
N THR A 242 -4.29 6.16 -2.50
CA THR A 242 -5.24 7.06 -3.15
C THR A 242 -6.60 6.41 -3.32
N ILE A 243 -7.65 7.20 -3.22
CA ILE A 243 -9.02 6.81 -3.59
C ILE A 243 -9.47 7.70 -4.74
N HIS A 244 -9.73 7.10 -5.90
CA HIS A 244 -10.29 7.82 -7.04
C HIS A 244 -11.80 7.65 -7.09
N THR A 245 -12.51 8.76 -7.20
CA THR A 245 -13.98 8.82 -7.29
C THR A 245 -14.42 9.99 -8.16
N TYR A 246 -15.66 10.02 -8.57
CA TYR A 246 -16.29 11.19 -9.20
C TYR A 246 -16.11 12.44 -8.34
N TYR A 247 -16.34 12.33 -7.02
CA TYR A 247 -16.22 13.44 -6.09
C TYR A 247 -14.82 14.05 -6.08
N ARG A 248 -13.79 13.22 -6.02
CA ARG A 248 -12.39 13.66 -6.07
C ARG A 248 -11.99 14.19 -7.44
N ASN A 249 -12.12 13.35 -8.46
CA ASN A 249 -11.47 13.59 -9.75
C ASN A 249 -12.26 14.54 -10.66
N THR A 250 -13.60 14.52 -10.56
CA THR A 250 -14.47 15.34 -11.41
C THR A 250 -14.92 16.61 -10.71
N LEU A 251 -15.24 16.55 -9.41
CA LEU A 251 -15.66 17.73 -8.65
C LEU A 251 -14.49 18.47 -7.97
N GLY A 252 -13.29 17.91 -7.99
CA GLY A 252 -12.07 18.56 -7.46
C GLY A 252 -11.94 18.54 -5.93
N HIS A 253 -12.62 17.61 -5.25
CA HIS A 253 -12.49 17.45 -3.81
C HIS A 253 -11.38 16.45 -3.48
N GLU A 254 -10.17 16.97 -3.27
CA GLU A 254 -8.99 16.15 -3.00
C GLU A 254 -8.75 15.89 -1.51
N GLU A 255 -9.52 16.52 -0.63
CA GLU A 255 -9.41 16.39 0.81
C GLU A 255 -9.58 14.94 1.26
N ASN A 256 -8.66 14.44 2.05
CA ASN A 256 -8.68 13.09 2.62
C ASN A 256 -8.75 11.93 1.61
N THR A 257 -8.40 12.15 0.36
CA THR A 257 -8.44 11.13 -0.69
C THR A 257 -7.06 10.60 -1.10
N THR A 258 -6.00 11.25 -0.66
CA THR A 258 -4.61 10.81 -0.91
C THR A 258 -3.79 10.99 0.36
N ARG A 259 -2.95 10.01 0.66
CA ARG A 259 -1.94 10.05 1.70
C ARG A 259 -0.59 9.62 1.15
N THR A 260 0.47 10.10 1.76
CA THR A 260 1.82 9.61 1.52
C THR A 260 2.40 9.08 2.82
N THR A 261 3.11 7.96 2.74
CA THR A 261 3.75 7.35 3.90
C THR A 261 5.21 7.11 3.57
N GLU A 262 6.12 7.56 4.45
CA GLU A 262 7.53 7.20 4.33
C GLU A 262 7.71 5.69 4.45
N CYS A 263 8.40 5.11 3.47
CA CYS A 263 8.53 3.67 3.38
C CYS A 263 9.90 3.30 2.80
N ASN A 264 10.62 2.42 3.46
CA ASN A 264 11.77 1.76 2.85
C ASN A 264 11.28 0.64 1.93
N TYR A 265 10.80 0.98 0.76
CA TYR A 265 10.22 0.07 -0.22
C TYR A 265 11.21 -0.98 -0.77
N TRP A 266 12.51 -0.87 -0.47
CA TRP A 266 13.52 -1.89 -0.79
C TRP A 266 13.43 -3.12 0.13
N ASP A 267 12.92 -2.95 1.34
CA ASP A 267 12.59 -4.04 2.26
C ASP A 267 11.20 -4.60 1.95
N TYR A 268 10.91 -5.80 2.42
CA TYR A 268 9.55 -6.31 2.39
C TYR A 268 8.69 -5.56 3.40
N ASN A 269 7.60 -4.99 2.90
CA ASN A 269 6.53 -4.38 3.68
C ASN A 269 5.23 -5.12 3.40
N VAL A 270 4.29 -5.04 4.33
CA VAL A 270 2.90 -5.46 4.09
C VAL A 270 2.09 -4.21 3.85
N TYR A 271 1.54 -4.09 2.66
CA TYR A 271 0.65 -3.01 2.25
C TYR A 271 -0.77 -3.51 2.35
N SER A 272 -1.60 -2.80 3.09
CA SER A 272 -2.93 -3.28 3.41
C SER A 272 -3.99 -2.23 3.21
N VAL A 273 -5.21 -2.67 2.90
CA VAL A 273 -6.43 -1.89 3.00
C VAL A 273 -7.52 -2.71 3.69
N GLU A 274 -8.19 -2.12 4.64
CA GLU A 274 -9.44 -2.60 5.20
C GLU A 274 -10.58 -1.76 4.63
N TRP A 275 -11.56 -2.43 4.02
CA TRP A 275 -12.72 -1.81 3.39
C TRP A 275 -13.99 -2.32 4.06
N THR A 276 -14.70 -1.40 4.70
CA THR A 276 -16.01 -1.64 5.31
C THR A 276 -17.09 -0.83 4.58
N ASP A 277 -18.30 -0.89 5.05
CA ASP A 277 -19.39 -0.03 4.59
C ASP A 277 -19.32 1.40 5.12
N GLU A 278 -18.43 1.67 6.08
CA GLU A 278 -18.27 2.96 6.74
C GLU A 278 -16.96 3.67 6.36
N TYR A 279 -15.85 2.89 6.16
CA TYR A 279 -14.53 3.47 5.94
C TYR A 279 -13.59 2.62 5.07
N LEU A 280 -12.52 3.26 4.62
CA LEU A 280 -11.30 2.64 4.11
C LEU A 280 -10.14 3.02 5.03
N ALA A 281 -9.42 2.02 5.55
CA ALA A 281 -8.21 2.22 6.34
C ALA A 281 -7.02 1.56 5.64
N PHE A 282 -5.93 2.31 5.50
CA PHE A 282 -4.69 1.84 4.87
C PHE A 282 -3.61 1.64 5.93
N TYR A 283 -2.82 0.55 5.78
CA TYR A 283 -1.76 0.19 6.71
C TYR A 283 -0.46 -0.11 5.99
#